data_247b79d9ef0f091a3450364ae6eace67
#
_entry.id   247b79d9ef0f091a3450364ae6eace67
#
_cell.length_a   1.000
_cell.length_b   1.000
_cell.length_c   1.000
_cell.angle_alpha   90.00
_cell.angle_beta   90.00
_cell.angle_gamma   90.00
#
_symmetry.space_group_name_H-M   'P 1'
#
loop_
_entity.id
_entity.type
_entity.pdbx_description
1 polymer ?
#
loop_
_entity_poly.entity_id
_entity_poly.type
_entity_poly.pdbx_seq_one_letter_code
_entity_poly.pdbx_strand_id
1 'polypeptide(L)'
;MSPSNLYGRLVRKSHTDIRKYLKNGTVNLRTLYWFTRDLRLHDNAALLAASRANMLLCVYVVDPRWFTPGPMQSKAMGTHRWRFLWQSLMTLERSLRTLGQRLHIAYGKPEEVVPALAHNHGINCVIRSRQPGTREAGQWQTLQDKLPNTAFQEFETLSLYTEGSLPMGLEELPETFSKFRKQIEQTGEHGPSLLRIRTLTALPPAPGFPEDNRGECPPVEDPLHPCAFTGGEQAGLARLQEYLFGNHAITDYKQTRNALDAFNEWDASSKFSPWLADGSLSAREVAEAIAHYERTETKNESTYWLWFELLWREYFYWYALKHGADLFRRDGVQHKRRPVTFYGHRFKAWREGNTQYPLVNAAMNQLRETGYISNRGRQLVASCFVNELELDWRYGAAWFEEQLIDYDVASNYGNWQYLAGVGADPRGLRRFNLEKQAQQYDPAGAFVETWHGHAKQPVGLHTVDAADWPIS
;
A
#
# COMPACT_ATOMS: atom_id res chain seq x y z
N MET A 1 15.35 22.08 17.59
CA MET A 1 14.25 22.20 16.62
C MET A 1 13.62 20.83 16.45
N SER A 2 12.32 20.69 16.65
CA SER A 2 11.62 19.40 16.57
C SER A 2 11.63 18.87 15.13
N PRO A 3 11.81 17.53 14.92
CA PRO A 3 11.77 16.90 13.59
C PRO A 3 10.46 17.16 12.80
N SER A 4 9.35 17.36 13.49
CA SER A 4 8.05 17.71 12.89
C SER A 4 8.07 19.03 12.13
N ASN A 5 8.92 19.99 12.52
CA ASN A 5 9.05 21.27 11.84
C ASN A 5 9.86 21.21 10.54
N LEU A 6 10.69 20.18 10.36
CA LEU A 6 11.45 19.96 9.11
C LEU A 6 10.56 19.42 8.00
N TYR A 7 9.64 18.50 8.33
CA TYR A 7 8.72 17.87 7.37
C TYR A 7 7.70 18.89 6.80
N GLY A 8 7.12 19.73 7.64
CA GLY A 8 6.22 20.82 7.21
C GLY A 8 6.90 21.89 6.33
N ARG A 9 8.23 22.09 6.49
CA ARG A 9 9.00 22.98 5.63
C ARG A 9 9.39 22.35 4.28
N LEU A 10 9.60 21.02 4.24
CA LEU A 10 9.97 20.30 3.03
C LEU A 10 8.80 20.19 2.04
N VAL A 11 7.58 19.98 2.52
CA VAL A 11 6.37 19.91 1.67
C VAL A 11 6.03 21.27 1.03
N ARG A 12 6.32 22.39 1.69
CA ARG A 12 6.05 23.75 1.15
C ARG A 12 7.02 24.24 0.07
N LYS A 13 8.16 23.58 -0.14
CA LYS A 13 9.15 23.97 -1.16
C LYS A 13 9.00 23.25 -2.51
N SER A 14 8.12 22.26 -2.65
CA SER A 14 8.05 21.39 -3.84
C SER A 14 7.27 21.95 -5.03
N HIS A 15 6.70 23.15 -4.96
CA HIS A 15 6.13 23.81 -6.12
C HIS A 15 7.17 24.71 -6.80
N THR A 16 8.18 24.09 -7.39
CA THR A 16 9.01 24.81 -8.38
C THR A 16 8.13 24.99 -9.61
N ASP A 17 7.58 26.19 -9.74
CA ASP A 17 6.61 26.56 -10.75
C ASP A 17 7.22 26.34 -12.15
N ILE A 18 6.74 25.33 -12.89
CA ILE A 18 7.08 25.13 -14.33
C ILE A 18 6.91 26.45 -15.11
N ARG A 19 6.03 27.36 -14.68
CA ARG A 19 5.85 28.67 -15.28
C ARG A 19 7.15 29.48 -15.33
N LYS A 20 8.12 29.22 -14.43
CA LYS A 20 9.46 29.83 -14.52
C LYS A 20 10.24 29.33 -15.74
N TYR A 21 10.06 28.08 -16.14
CA TYR A 21 10.72 27.48 -17.30
C TYR A 21 9.95 27.74 -18.61
N LEU A 22 8.62 28.00 -18.51
CA LEU A 22 7.78 28.33 -19.66
C LEU A 22 7.85 29.82 -20.08
N LYS A 23 8.50 30.67 -19.29
CA LYS A 23 8.55 32.13 -19.57
C LYS A 23 9.56 32.59 -20.65
N ASN A 24 10.48 31.72 -21.06
CA ASN A 24 11.53 32.09 -22.04
C ASN A 24 11.54 31.17 -23.25
N GLY A 25 10.57 31.36 -24.19
CA GLY A 25 10.61 30.66 -25.47
C GLY A 25 10.45 29.15 -25.36
N THR A 26 10.17 28.42 -26.44
CA THR A 26 9.98 26.98 -26.54
C THR A 26 11.01 26.16 -25.78
N VAL A 27 10.80 25.98 -24.47
CA VAL A 27 11.62 25.07 -23.65
C VAL A 27 11.29 23.64 -24.10
N ASN A 28 12.30 22.93 -24.64
CA ASN A 28 12.18 21.52 -24.98
C ASN A 28 12.07 20.71 -23.66
N LEU A 29 10.84 20.43 -23.20
CA LEU A 29 10.57 19.73 -21.94
C LEU A 29 10.86 18.25 -22.13
N ARG A 30 11.93 17.77 -21.47
CA ARG A 30 12.34 16.37 -21.43
C ARG A 30 12.04 15.80 -20.05
N THR A 31 11.02 14.97 -19.96
CA THR A 31 10.46 14.49 -18.69
C THR A 31 10.85 13.04 -18.45
N LEU A 32 11.29 12.72 -17.24
CA LEU A 32 11.34 11.37 -16.70
C LEU A 32 10.12 11.15 -15.81
N TYR A 33 9.26 10.21 -16.17
CA TYR A 33 8.16 9.77 -15.31
C TYR A 33 8.60 8.52 -14.56
N TRP A 34 8.79 8.67 -13.26
CA TRP A 34 9.16 7.59 -12.37
C TRP A 34 7.91 6.95 -11.79
N PHE A 35 7.45 5.85 -12.42
CA PHE A 35 6.39 5.01 -11.88
C PHE A 35 6.80 4.42 -10.53
N THR A 36 5.85 4.40 -9.59
CA THR A 36 6.04 3.86 -8.25
C THR A 36 4.88 2.93 -7.88
N ARG A 37 3.82 3.45 -7.25
CA ARG A 37 2.59 2.74 -6.90
C ARG A 37 1.39 3.24 -7.72
N ASP A 38 1.60 3.47 -8.97
CA ASP A 38 0.61 4.01 -9.91
C ASP A 38 0.71 3.29 -11.27
N LEU A 39 0.78 1.95 -11.21
CA LEU A 39 1.09 1.08 -12.34
C LEU A 39 -0.10 0.91 -13.30
N ARG A 40 -0.63 2.05 -13.79
CA ARG A 40 -1.81 2.12 -14.65
C ARG A 40 -1.78 3.30 -15.62
N LEU A 41 -2.61 3.22 -16.65
CA LEU A 41 -2.85 4.31 -17.61
C LEU A 41 -4.12 5.10 -17.29
N HIS A 42 -5.17 4.44 -16.77
CA HIS A 42 -6.41 5.11 -16.40
C HIS A 42 -6.22 5.99 -15.16
N ASP A 43 -7.00 7.07 -15.07
CA ASP A 43 -7.03 7.97 -13.90
C ASP A 43 -5.65 8.26 -13.29
N ASN A 44 -4.65 8.61 -14.13
CA ASN A 44 -3.28 8.90 -13.71
C ASN A 44 -2.90 10.34 -14.01
N ALA A 45 -3.07 11.22 -13.00
CA ALA A 45 -2.78 12.66 -13.11
C ALA A 45 -1.30 12.94 -13.38
N ALA A 46 -0.40 12.14 -12.82
CA ALA A 46 1.04 12.29 -13.01
C ALA A 46 1.43 11.94 -14.46
N LEU A 47 0.89 10.85 -15.02
CA LEU A 47 1.12 10.48 -16.41
C LEU A 47 0.49 11.50 -17.38
N LEU A 48 -0.70 12.04 -17.06
CA LEU A 48 -1.32 13.12 -17.82
C LEU A 48 -0.44 14.39 -17.83
N ALA A 49 0.18 14.71 -16.70
CA ALA A 49 1.13 15.84 -16.65
C ALA A 49 2.38 15.55 -17.49
N ALA A 50 2.92 14.34 -17.39
CA ALA A 50 4.09 13.90 -18.14
C ALA A 50 3.84 13.85 -19.67
N SER A 51 2.60 13.59 -20.11
CA SER A 51 2.23 13.56 -21.53
C SER A 51 2.34 14.92 -22.23
N ARG A 52 2.54 16.00 -21.48
CA ARG A 52 2.75 17.37 -22.04
C ARG A 52 4.19 17.66 -22.41
N ALA A 53 5.11 16.74 -22.15
CA ALA A 53 6.52 16.87 -22.49
C ALA A 53 6.73 16.78 -24.01
N ASN A 54 7.86 17.28 -24.51
CA ASN A 54 8.33 17.05 -25.87
C ASN A 54 8.92 15.65 -26.01
N MET A 55 9.58 15.16 -24.95
CA MET A 55 10.10 13.82 -24.83
C MET A 55 9.81 13.25 -23.46
N LEU A 56 9.44 11.98 -23.39
CA LEU A 56 9.06 11.28 -22.16
C LEU A 56 9.85 9.97 -22.00
N LEU A 57 10.50 9.80 -20.86
CA LEU A 57 11.11 8.53 -20.45
C LEU A 57 10.28 7.94 -19.29
N CYS A 58 9.65 6.80 -19.53
CA CYS A 58 8.89 6.07 -18.51
C CYS A 58 9.82 5.07 -17.81
N VAL A 59 9.97 5.20 -16.48
CA VAL A 59 10.94 4.41 -15.70
C VAL A 59 10.28 3.77 -14.50
N TYR A 60 10.65 2.53 -14.19
CA TYR A 60 10.44 1.90 -12.91
C TYR A 60 11.78 1.46 -12.33
N VAL A 61 12.05 1.74 -11.06
CA VAL A 61 13.32 1.38 -10.42
C VAL A 61 13.06 0.29 -9.39
N VAL A 62 13.68 -0.87 -9.58
CA VAL A 62 13.70 -1.99 -8.65
C VAL A 62 14.89 -1.82 -7.72
N ASP A 63 14.62 -1.52 -6.45
CA ASP A 63 15.67 -1.24 -5.46
C ASP A 63 16.19 -2.55 -4.85
N PRO A 64 17.50 -2.86 -4.98
CA PRO A 64 18.11 -4.07 -4.41
C PRO A 64 17.90 -4.23 -2.91
N ARG A 65 17.75 -3.12 -2.19
CA ARG A 65 17.53 -3.11 -0.74
C ARG A 65 16.22 -3.77 -0.32
N TRP A 66 15.26 -3.91 -1.24
CA TRP A 66 14.00 -4.59 -0.93
C TRP A 66 14.17 -6.08 -0.65
N PHE A 67 15.22 -6.69 -1.20
CA PHE A 67 15.46 -8.14 -1.15
C PHE A 67 16.45 -8.55 -0.06
N THR A 68 16.93 -7.59 0.73
CA THR A 68 17.82 -7.83 1.87
C THR A 68 17.10 -7.60 3.20
N PRO A 69 17.34 -8.42 4.24
CA PRO A 69 16.73 -8.22 5.56
C PRO A 69 17.07 -6.84 6.14
N GLY A 70 16.05 -6.15 6.63
CA GLY A 70 16.18 -4.90 7.33
C GLY A 70 16.35 -5.07 8.86
N PRO A 71 16.32 -3.96 9.62
CA PRO A 71 16.50 -3.97 11.08
C PRO A 71 15.47 -4.84 11.83
N MET A 72 14.28 -5.06 11.26
CA MET A 72 13.23 -5.90 11.84
C MET A 72 13.30 -7.35 11.33
N GLN A 73 14.46 -7.81 10.84
CA GLN A 73 14.73 -9.18 10.39
C GLN A 73 13.83 -9.67 9.24
N SER A 74 13.16 -8.76 8.54
CA SER A 74 12.31 -9.03 7.38
C SER A 74 12.80 -8.24 6.17
N LYS A 75 12.56 -8.78 4.97
CA LYS A 75 12.79 -8.07 3.71
C LYS A 75 11.63 -7.11 3.45
N ALA A 76 11.86 -6.07 2.66
CA ALA A 76 10.78 -5.21 2.22
C ALA A 76 9.96 -5.80 1.07
N MET A 77 10.43 -6.89 0.46
CA MET A 77 9.81 -7.55 -0.70
C MET A 77 9.97 -9.06 -0.59
N GLY A 78 8.89 -9.78 -0.36
CA GLY A 78 8.83 -11.24 -0.40
C GLY A 78 8.42 -11.76 -1.79
N THR A 79 8.49 -13.06 -1.97
CA THR A 79 8.27 -13.75 -3.26
C THR A 79 6.89 -13.47 -3.87
N HIS A 80 5.81 -13.57 -3.07
CA HIS A 80 4.45 -13.35 -3.55
C HIS A 80 4.23 -11.92 -4.04
N ARG A 81 4.70 -10.96 -3.25
CA ARG A 81 4.60 -9.55 -3.58
C ARG A 81 5.44 -9.19 -4.81
N TRP A 82 6.66 -9.76 -4.92
CA TRP A 82 7.52 -9.55 -6.08
C TRP A 82 6.88 -10.10 -7.35
N ARG A 83 6.33 -11.31 -7.33
CA ARG A 83 5.62 -11.89 -8.47
C ARG A 83 4.45 -11.01 -8.92
N PHE A 84 3.59 -10.56 -8.00
CA PHE A 84 2.45 -9.70 -8.31
C PHE A 84 2.91 -8.37 -8.94
N LEU A 85 3.91 -7.73 -8.35
CA LEU A 85 4.51 -6.51 -8.88
C LEU A 85 5.09 -6.71 -10.28
N TRP A 86 5.83 -7.80 -10.49
CA TRP A 86 6.42 -8.11 -11.79
C TRP A 86 5.35 -8.28 -12.89
N GLN A 87 4.26 -8.99 -12.58
CA GLN A 87 3.11 -9.13 -13.49
C GLN A 87 2.50 -7.76 -13.82
N SER A 88 2.37 -6.87 -12.84
CA SER A 88 1.89 -5.50 -13.04
C SER A 88 2.82 -4.68 -13.94
N LEU A 89 4.13 -4.78 -13.75
CA LEU A 89 5.12 -4.11 -14.60
C LEU A 89 5.06 -4.60 -16.05
N MET A 90 4.97 -5.92 -16.26
CA MET A 90 4.86 -6.50 -17.61
C MET A 90 3.55 -6.10 -18.30
N THR A 91 2.47 -5.96 -17.55
CA THR A 91 1.18 -5.49 -18.07
C THR A 91 1.24 -4.00 -18.41
N LEU A 92 1.84 -3.17 -17.54
CA LEU A 92 2.05 -1.75 -17.79
C LEU A 92 2.94 -1.52 -19.03
N GLU A 93 4.02 -2.28 -19.19
CA GLU A 93 4.88 -2.18 -20.37
C GLU A 93 4.10 -2.45 -21.65
N ARG A 94 3.25 -3.50 -21.69
CA ARG A 94 2.38 -3.79 -22.83
C ARG A 94 1.41 -2.64 -23.11
N SER A 95 0.79 -2.09 -22.08
CA SER A 95 -0.13 -0.96 -22.18
C SER A 95 0.57 0.32 -22.69
N LEU A 96 1.77 0.63 -22.21
CA LEU A 96 2.55 1.77 -22.68
C LEU A 96 2.93 1.65 -24.17
N ARG A 97 3.20 0.43 -24.66
CA ARG A 97 3.49 0.19 -26.08
C ARG A 97 2.33 0.57 -27.00
N THR A 98 1.09 0.42 -26.54
CA THR A 98 -0.10 0.85 -27.33
C THR A 98 -0.17 2.37 -27.46
N LEU A 99 0.50 3.12 -26.58
CA LEU A 99 0.59 4.58 -26.61
C LEU A 99 1.90 5.10 -27.25
N GLY A 100 2.68 4.21 -27.88
CA GLY A 100 3.96 4.57 -28.52
C GLY A 100 5.13 4.72 -27.55
N GLN A 101 4.98 4.19 -26.32
CA GLN A 101 6.02 4.26 -25.27
C GLN A 101 6.51 2.88 -24.84
N ARG A 102 7.58 2.87 -24.05
CA ARG A 102 8.16 1.68 -23.41
C ARG A 102 8.41 1.97 -21.93
N LEU A 103 8.34 0.94 -21.09
CA LEU A 103 8.78 1.00 -19.70
C LEU A 103 10.24 0.57 -19.61
N HIS A 104 11.11 1.45 -19.14
CA HIS A 104 12.46 1.09 -18.73
C HIS A 104 12.44 0.61 -17.29
N ILE A 105 12.76 -0.67 -17.06
CA ILE A 105 12.87 -1.26 -15.72
C ILE A 105 14.35 -1.31 -15.37
N ALA A 106 14.76 -0.46 -14.42
CA ALA A 106 16.14 -0.38 -13.94
C ALA A 106 16.30 -1.10 -12.60
N TYR A 107 17.38 -1.87 -12.44
CA TYR A 107 17.77 -2.46 -11.16
C TYR A 107 18.88 -1.62 -10.52
N GLY A 108 18.63 -1.04 -9.36
CA GLY A 108 19.59 -0.18 -8.68
C GLY A 108 18.93 0.74 -7.65
N LYS A 109 19.71 1.50 -6.92
CA LYS A 109 19.16 2.48 -5.98
C LYS A 109 18.57 3.68 -6.73
N PRO A 110 17.33 4.09 -6.46
CA PRO A 110 16.72 5.26 -7.12
C PRO A 110 17.59 6.51 -7.08
N GLU A 111 18.30 6.74 -5.98
CA GLU A 111 19.17 7.88 -5.75
C GLU A 111 20.46 7.88 -6.62
N GLU A 112 20.73 6.78 -7.32
CA GLU A 112 21.83 6.59 -8.27
C GLU A 112 21.27 6.51 -9.71
N VAL A 113 20.25 5.69 -9.93
CA VAL A 113 19.64 5.42 -11.23
C VAL A 113 19.01 6.67 -11.84
N VAL A 114 18.14 7.36 -11.09
CA VAL A 114 17.39 8.51 -11.63
C VAL A 114 18.31 9.65 -12.03
N PRO A 115 19.36 10.06 -11.24
CA PRO A 115 20.32 11.07 -11.67
C PRO A 115 21.13 10.66 -12.90
N ALA A 116 21.55 9.39 -12.99
CA ALA A 116 22.27 8.91 -14.16
C ALA A 116 21.42 8.99 -15.43
N LEU A 117 20.16 8.55 -15.38
CA LEU A 117 19.21 8.68 -16.48
C LEU A 117 18.94 10.13 -16.83
N ALA A 118 18.77 11.00 -15.83
CA ALA A 118 18.53 12.42 -16.05
C ALA A 118 19.69 13.07 -16.79
N HIS A 119 20.92 12.77 -16.40
CA HIS A 119 22.13 13.28 -17.06
C HIS A 119 22.25 12.74 -18.49
N ASN A 120 22.17 11.42 -18.67
CA ASN A 120 22.43 10.77 -19.97
C ASN A 120 21.38 11.14 -21.03
N HIS A 121 20.15 11.45 -20.63
CA HIS A 121 19.06 11.77 -21.54
C HIS A 121 18.66 13.26 -21.52
N GLY A 122 19.42 14.12 -20.83
CA GLY A 122 19.16 15.54 -20.74
C GLY A 122 17.77 15.86 -20.15
N ILE A 123 17.35 15.09 -19.14
CA ILE A 123 16.07 15.29 -18.44
C ILE A 123 16.10 16.58 -17.64
N ASN A 124 15.08 17.41 -17.80
CA ASN A 124 14.92 18.66 -17.08
C ASN A 124 13.66 18.71 -16.19
N CYS A 125 12.87 17.64 -16.20
CA CYS A 125 11.72 17.46 -15.31
C CYS A 125 11.61 16.01 -14.85
N VAL A 126 11.41 15.79 -13.55
CA VAL A 126 11.09 14.45 -12.98
C VAL A 126 9.70 14.53 -12.36
N ILE A 127 8.85 13.58 -12.73
CA ILE A 127 7.47 13.47 -12.24
C ILE A 127 7.28 12.09 -11.58
N ARG A 128 6.58 12.06 -10.44
CA ARG A 128 6.11 10.83 -9.80
C ARG A 128 4.78 11.01 -9.07
N SER A 129 4.21 9.90 -8.64
CA SER A 129 3.13 9.90 -7.65
C SER A 129 3.65 10.18 -6.25
N ARG A 130 2.92 11.01 -5.48
CA ARG A 130 3.23 11.31 -4.07
C ARG A 130 3.10 10.06 -3.21
N GLN A 131 4.14 9.77 -2.44
CA GLN A 131 4.21 8.60 -1.58
C GLN A 131 4.11 8.99 -0.10
N PRO A 132 3.32 8.28 0.72
CA PRO A 132 3.17 8.59 2.13
C PRO A 132 4.31 8.06 3.02
N GLY A 133 5.19 7.22 2.49
CA GLY A 133 6.31 6.62 3.24
C GLY A 133 7.49 7.58 3.44
N THR A 134 8.11 7.52 4.61
CA THR A 134 9.29 8.35 4.92
C THR A 134 10.52 7.98 4.11
N ARG A 135 10.68 6.71 3.74
CA ARG A 135 11.75 6.22 2.85
C ARG A 135 11.65 6.90 1.49
N GLU A 136 10.46 6.87 0.92
CA GLU A 136 10.16 7.44 -0.40
C GLU A 136 10.27 8.98 -0.40
N ALA A 137 9.87 9.62 0.71
CA ALA A 137 10.05 11.05 0.89
C ALA A 137 11.53 11.43 0.98
N GLY A 138 12.35 10.65 1.71
CA GLY A 138 13.80 10.84 1.79
C GLY A 138 14.50 10.64 0.45
N GLN A 139 14.10 9.63 -0.32
CA GLN A 139 14.60 9.42 -1.68
C GLN A 139 14.31 10.62 -2.58
N TRP A 140 13.10 11.15 -2.52
CA TRP A 140 12.69 12.30 -3.32
C TRP A 140 13.50 13.56 -2.98
N GLN A 141 13.74 13.81 -1.69
CA GLN A 141 14.58 14.91 -1.27
C GLN A 141 16.03 14.73 -1.76
N THR A 142 16.59 13.54 -1.63
CA THR A 142 17.95 13.23 -2.11
C THR A 142 18.09 13.45 -3.62
N LEU A 143 17.05 13.11 -4.41
CA LEU A 143 17.06 13.37 -5.84
C LEU A 143 17.02 14.87 -6.17
N GLN A 144 16.23 15.66 -5.45
CA GLN A 144 16.18 17.11 -5.60
C GLN A 144 17.55 17.76 -5.29
N ASP A 145 18.22 17.28 -4.25
CA ASP A 145 19.53 17.77 -3.87
C ASP A 145 20.61 17.43 -4.92
N LYS A 146 20.51 16.24 -5.53
CA LYS A 146 21.45 15.79 -6.59
C LYS A 146 21.20 16.42 -7.97
N LEU A 147 19.99 16.90 -8.22
CA LEU A 147 19.58 17.46 -9.51
C LEU A 147 19.02 18.88 -9.36
N PRO A 148 19.83 19.86 -8.90
CA PRO A 148 19.34 21.20 -8.53
C PRO A 148 18.79 22.01 -9.71
N ASN A 149 19.15 21.65 -10.94
CA ASN A 149 18.69 22.31 -12.16
C ASN A 149 17.52 21.58 -12.85
N THR A 150 16.94 20.56 -12.20
CA THR A 150 15.82 19.79 -12.71
C THR A 150 14.54 20.15 -11.96
N ALA A 151 13.42 20.29 -12.67
CA ALA A 151 12.12 20.48 -12.06
C ALA A 151 11.60 19.18 -11.47
N PHE A 152 10.95 19.23 -10.32
CA PHE A 152 10.36 18.06 -9.65
C PHE A 152 8.88 18.30 -9.39
N GLN A 153 8.04 17.29 -9.73
CA GLN A 153 6.60 17.35 -9.51
C GLN A 153 6.06 16.06 -8.92
N GLU A 154 5.16 16.19 -7.96
CA GLU A 154 4.40 15.09 -7.38
C GLU A 154 2.90 15.32 -7.55
N PHE A 155 2.17 14.22 -7.75
CA PHE A 155 0.71 14.22 -7.90
C PHE A 155 0.07 13.18 -6.98
N GLU A 156 -1.07 13.49 -6.40
CA GLU A 156 -1.88 12.54 -5.64
C GLU A 156 -2.61 11.61 -6.62
N THR A 157 -2.04 10.42 -6.82
CA THR A 157 -2.63 9.37 -7.67
C THR A 157 -3.11 8.17 -6.86
N LEU A 158 -2.72 8.08 -5.57
CA LEU A 158 -3.03 6.97 -4.69
C LEU A 158 -4.29 7.20 -3.85
N SER A 159 -4.68 8.46 -3.66
CA SER A 159 -5.78 8.90 -2.82
C SER A 159 -7.06 9.14 -3.62
N LEU A 160 -8.19 9.15 -2.93
CA LEU A 160 -9.47 9.62 -3.47
C LEU A 160 -9.42 11.11 -3.79
N TYR A 161 -8.88 11.89 -2.86
CA TYR A 161 -8.86 13.35 -2.91
C TYR A 161 -7.47 13.88 -3.15
N THR A 162 -7.37 15.10 -3.63
CA THR A 162 -6.14 15.89 -3.57
C THR A 162 -6.09 16.67 -2.27
N GLU A 163 -4.91 17.10 -1.83
CA GLU A 163 -4.79 17.95 -0.63
C GLU A 163 -5.68 19.21 -0.72
N GLY A 164 -5.80 19.78 -1.92
CA GLY A 164 -6.65 20.95 -2.17
C GLY A 164 -8.15 20.67 -2.23
N SER A 165 -8.59 19.41 -2.34
CA SER A 165 -10.00 19.00 -2.36
C SER A 165 -10.48 18.43 -1.01
N LEU A 166 -9.58 18.22 -0.06
CA LEU A 166 -9.97 17.85 1.30
C LEU A 166 -10.74 19.00 1.98
N PRO A 167 -11.79 18.70 2.75
CA PRO A 167 -12.53 19.73 3.50
C PRO A 167 -11.76 20.29 4.72
N MET A 168 -10.54 19.83 4.95
CA MET A 168 -9.64 20.30 6.01
C MET A 168 -8.20 20.35 5.51
N GLY A 169 -7.36 21.19 6.11
CA GLY A 169 -5.91 21.16 5.88
C GLY A 169 -5.26 19.90 6.43
N LEU A 170 -4.12 19.50 5.87
CA LEU A 170 -3.38 18.30 6.31
C LEU A 170 -3.02 18.37 7.81
N GLU A 171 -2.60 19.52 8.30
CA GLU A 171 -2.29 19.74 9.72
C GLU A 171 -3.53 19.64 10.63
N GLU A 172 -4.73 19.90 10.07
CA GLU A 172 -6.01 19.84 10.75
C GLU A 172 -6.69 18.47 10.64
N LEU A 173 -6.03 17.50 9.99
CA LEU A 173 -6.56 16.14 9.83
C LEU A 173 -6.96 15.59 11.21
N PRO A 174 -8.22 15.11 11.39
CA PRO A 174 -8.67 14.58 12.67
C PRO A 174 -7.86 13.39 13.16
N GLU A 175 -7.66 13.30 14.48
CA GLU A 175 -6.92 12.18 15.10
C GLU A 175 -7.63 10.83 15.01
N THR A 176 -8.94 10.84 14.69
CA THR A 176 -9.73 9.61 14.60
C THR A 176 -10.48 9.54 13.27
N PHE A 177 -10.58 8.34 12.74
CA PHE A 177 -11.33 8.07 11.52
C PHE A 177 -12.80 8.56 11.60
N SER A 178 -13.47 8.37 12.72
CA SER A 178 -14.88 8.76 12.86
C SER A 178 -15.12 10.27 12.69
N LYS A 179 -14.17 11.09 13.15
CA LYS A 179 -14.23 12.54 12.93
C LYS A 179 -13.91 12.90 11.48
N PHE A 180 -12.87 12.27 10.90
CA PHE A 180 -12.52 12.43 9.49
C PHE A 180 -13.70 12.09 8.58
N ARG A 181 -14.30 10.91 8.75
CA ARG A 181 -15.46 10.46 7.98
C ARG A 181 -16.59 11.48 8.01
N LYS A 182 -16.97 11.97 9.21
CA LYS A 182 -18.05 12.95 9.34
C LYS A 182 -17.79 14.23 8.55
N GLN A 183 -16.55 14.72 8.54
CA GLN A 183 -16.19 15.91 7.76
C GLN A 183 -16.26 15.65 6.25
N ILE A 184 -15.83 14.48 5.80
CA ILE A 184 -15.96 14.08 4.38
C ILE A 184 -17.44 13.97 3.98
N GLU A 185 -18.26 13.28 4.76
CA GLU A 185 -19.70 13.09 4.48
C GLU A 185 -20.52 14.40 4.47
N GLN A 186 -20.04 15.44 5.15
CA GLN A 186 -20.66 16.77 5.10
C GLN A 186 -20.52 17.47 3.73
N THR A 187 -19.55 17.06 2.90
CA THR A 187 -19.31 17.65 1.58
C THR A 187 -20.13 17.00 0.48
N GLY A 188 -20.77 15.85 0.75
CA GLY A 188 -21.57 15.06 -0.16
C GLY A 188 -21.62 13.61 0.26
N GLU A 189 -22.51 12.83 -0.31
CA GLU A 189 -22.75 11.45 0.08
C GLU A 189 -21.49 10.56 0.00
N HIS A 190 -20.68 10.75 -1.05
CA HIS A 190 -19.39 10.08 -1.24
C HIS A 190 -18.21 11.05 -1.09
N GLY A 191 -18.37 12.12 -0.31
CA GLY A 191 -17.36 13.13 -0.10
C GLY A 191 -17.25 14.15 -1.25
N PRO A 192 -16.11 14.88 -1.35
CA PRO A 192 -15.87 15.86 -2.40
C PRO A 192 -15.92 15.23 -3.80
N SER A 193 -16.34 16.04 -4.80
CA SER A 193 -16.36 15.60 -6.19
C SER A 193 -14.99 15.12 -6.66
N LEU A 194 -14.95 13.95 -7.29
CA LEU A 194 -13.73 13.35 -7.79
C LEU A 194 -13.37 13.92 -9.16
N LEU A 195 -12.09 14.26 -9.35
CA LEU A 195 -11.59 14.70 -10.65
C LEU A 195 -11.43 13.49 -11.57
N ARG A 196 -12.15 13.48 -12.71
CA ARG A 196 -11.92 12.51 -13.77
C ARG A 196 -10.68 12.87 -14.56
N ILE A 197 -9.74 11.94 -14.67
CA ILE A 197 -8.56 12.08 -15.50
C ILE A 197 -8.82 11.47 -16.87
N ARG A 198 -8.63 12.29 -17.91
CA ARG A 198 -8.83 11.87 -19.30
C ARG A 198 -7.90 10.72 -19.67
N THR A 199 -8.44 9.71 -20.33
CA THR A 199 -7.64 8.63 -20.91
C THR A 199 -6.73 9.17 -22.01
N LEU A 200 -5.46 8.79 -21.97
CA LEU A 200 -4.47 9.17 -22.97
C LEU A 200 -4.58 8.27 -24.19
N THR A 201 -4.47 8.87 -25.37
CA THR A 201 -4.48 8.15 -26.66
C THR A 201 -3.09 8.01 -27.28
N ALA A 202 -2.14 8.81 -26.85
CA ALA A 202 -0.73 8.75 -27.24
C ALA A 202 0.16 9.40 -26.16
N LEU A 203 1.42 9.03 -26.15
CA LEU A 203 2.46 9.60 -25.31
C LEU A 203 3.59 10.19 -26.16
N PRO A 204 4.33 11.19 -25.66
CA PRO A 204 5.50 11.75 -26.34
C PRO A 204 6.57 10.69 -26.62
N PRO A 205 7.41 10.85 -27.66
CA PRO A 205 8.48 9.93 -27.95
C PRO A 205 9.53 9.92 -26.82
N ALA A 206 10.23 8.80 -26.65
CA ALA A 206 11.33 8.72 -25.72
C ALA A 206 12.59 9.44 -26.27
N PRO A 207 13.41 10.04 -25.39
CA PRO A 207 14.66 10.69 -25.78
C PRO A 207 15.77 9.72 -26.20
N GLY A 208 15.49 8.46 -26.29
CA GLY A 208 16.34 7.28 -26.40
C GLY A 208 15.96 6.29 -25.30
N PHE A 209 16.24 5.01 -25.49
CA PHE A 209 16.05 4.02 -24.43
C PHE A 209 17.39 3.69 -23.80
N PRO A 210 17.48 3.76 -22.45
CA PRO A 210 18.64 3.25 -21.73
C PRO A 210 18.83 1.76 -22.01
N GLU A 211 20.04 1.27 -21.81
CA GLU A 211 20.31 -0.15 -21.74
C GLU A 211 19.49 -0.77 -20.59
N ASP A 212 18.83 -1.87 -20.88
CA ASP A 212 17.89 -2.50 -19.95
C ASP A 212 18.66 -3.50 -19.08
N ASN A 213 18.75 -3.24 -17.78
CA ASN A 213 19.37 -4.13 -16.81
C ASN A 213 18.37 -4.93 -15.97
N ARG A 214 17.13 -5.09 -16.45
CA ARG A 214 16.09 -5.89 -15.77
C ARG A 214 16.51 -7.35 -15.53
N GLY A 215 17.45 -7.87 -16.28
CA GLY A 215 18.03 -9.21 -16.06
C GLY A 215 18.77 -9.36 -14.74
N GLU A 216 19.14 -8.27 -14.07
CA GLU A 216 19.73 -8.26 -12.73
C GLU A 216 18.67 -8.39 -11.62
N CYS A 217 17.38 -8.20 -11.94
CA CYS A 217 16.28 -8.38 -10.98
C CYS A 217 16.22 -9.84 -10.50
N PRO A 218 15.81 -10.08 -9.25
CA PRO A 218 15.58 -11.43 -8.76
C PRO A 218 14.62 -12.21 -9.64
N PRO A 219 14.81 -13.53 -9.80
CA PRO A 219 13.87 -14.36 -10.55
C PRO A 219 12.47 -14.32 -9.91
N VAL A 220 11.47 -14.48 -10.76
CA VAL A 220 10.08 -14.62 -10.31
C VAL A 220 9.80 -16.11 -10.08
N GLU A 221 9.51 -16.47 -8.85
CA GLU A 221 9.20 -17.85 -8.47
C GLU A 221 7.74 -18.18 -8.72
N ASP A 222 7.45 -19.44 -9.05
CA ASP A 222 6.09 -19.94 -9.13
C ASP A 222 5.43 -20.00 -7.74
N PRO A 223 4.12 -19.80 -7.65
CA PRO A 223 3.43 -19.84 -6.37
C PRO A 223 3.40 -21.26 -5.80
N LEU A 224 3.60 -21.37 -4.48
CA LEU A 224 3.41 -22.62 -3.75
C LEU A 224 1.93 -23.08 -3.78
N HIS A 225 1.02 -22.13 -3.82
CA HIS A 225 -0.43 -22.35 -3.92
C HIS A 225 -0.96 -21.60 -5.15
N PRO A 226 -1.88 -22.15 -5.96
CA PRO A 226 -2.53 -21.43 -7.03
C PRO A 226 -3.13 -20.13 -6.50
N CYS A 227 -2.55 -19.00 -6.89
CA CYS A 227 -3.00 -17.69 -6.43
C CYS A 227 -4.05 -17.16 -7.38
N ALA A 228 -5.22 -16.76 -6.85
CA ALA A 228 -6.27 -16.15 -7.64
C ALA A 228 -5.93 -14.71 -8.09
N PHE A 229 -4.86 -14.11 -7.53
CA PHE A 229 -4.46 -12.76 -7.86
C PHE A 229 -3.45 -12.73 -9.01
N THR A 230 -3.81 -11.99 -10.06
CA THR A 230 -2.92 -11.67 -11.18
C THR A 230 -2.67 -10.17 -11.18
N GLY A 231 -1.40 -9.74 -11.26
CA GLY A 231 -1.02 -8.32 -11.26
C GLY A 231 -1.42 -7.60 -12.53
N GLY A 232 -1.63 -6.28 -12.42
CA GLY A 232 -1.82 -5.36 -13.53
C GLY A 232 -3.22 -4.78 -13.68
N GLU A 233 -3.30 -3.68 -14.41
CA GLU A 233 -4.48 -2.81 -14.57
C GLU A 233 -5.70 -3.56 -15.06
N GLN A 234 -5.55 -4.39 -16.10
CA GLN A 234 -6.67 -5.12 -16.70
C GLN A 234 -7.29 -6.12 -15.72
N ALA A 235 -6.47 -6.81 -14.93
CA ALA A 235 -6.96 -7.75 -13.93
C ALA A 235 -7.70 -7.04 -12.79
N GLY A 236 -7.20 -5.87 -12.35
CA GLY A 236 -7.87 -5.04 -11.35
C GLY A 236 -9.22 -4.51 -11.82
N LEU A 237 -9.30 -4.01 -13.07
CA LEU A 237 -10.54 -3.53 -13.68
C LEU A 237 -11.54 -4.68 -13.92
N ALA A 238 -11.06 -5.84 -14.37
CA ALA A 238 -11.90 -7.03 -14.53
C ALA A 238 -12.50 -7.48 -13.20
N ARG A 239 -11.70 -7.50 -12.12
CA ARG A 239 -12.21 -7.81 -10.78
C ARG A 239 -13.23 -6.78 -10.29
N LEU A 240 -13.02 -5.50 -10.53
CA LEU A 240 -13.97 -4.44 -10.20
C LEU A 240 -15.31 -4.67 -10.90
N GLN A 241 -15.26 -4.92 -12.21
CA GLN A 241 -16.45 -5.18 -13.02
C GLN A 241 -17.20 -6.45 -12.57
N GLU A 242 -16.47 -7.55 -12.33
CA GLU A 242 -17.04 -8.80 -11.86
C GLU A 242 -17.73 -8.65 -10.51
N TYR A 243 -17.05 -8.07 -9.51
CA TYR A 243 -17.54 -7.97 -8.15
C TYR A 243 -18.77 -7.07 -8.02
N LEU A 244 -18.83 -5.96 -8.78
CA LEU A 244 -19.96 -5.05 -8.75
C LEU A 244 -21.08 -5.51 -9.67
N PHE A 245 -20.81 -5.73 -10.96
CA PHE A 245 -21.80 -5.87 -12.01
C PHE A 245 -21.95 -7.30 -12.54
N GLY A 246 -20.96 -8.18 -12.34
CA GLY A 246 -21.02 -9.56 -12.79
C GLY A 246 -21.82 -10.46 -11.83
N ASN A 247 -21.40 -10.51 -10.58
CA ASN A 247 -22.03 -11.35 -9.56
C ASN A 247 -22.78 -10.57 -8.47
N HIS A 248 -22.78 -9.24 -8.53
CA HIS A 248 -23.43 -8.34 -7.58
C HIS A 248 -23.05 -8.57 -6.11
N ALA A 249 -21.86 -9.14 -5.84
CA ALA A 249 -21.42 -9.51 -4.51
C ALA A 249 -21.27 -8.30 -3.56
N ILE A 250 -21.18 -7.11 -4.09
CA ILE A 250 -21.20 -5.85 -3.31
C ILE A 250 -22.46 -5.72 -2.43
N THR A 251 -23.60 -6.31 -2.83
CA THR A 251 -24.88 -6.19 -2.09
C THR A 251 -24.87 -6.84 -0.72
N ASP A 252 -23.98 -7.79 -0.49
CA ASP A 252 -23.84 -8.54 0.76
C ASP A 252 -22.53 -8.25 1.52
N TYR A 253 -21.72 -7.33 1.00
CA TYR A 253 -20.38 -7.04 1.51
C TYR A 253 -20.32 -6.80 3.02
N LYS A 254 -21.27 -6.06 3.59
CA LYS A 254 -21.29 -5.78 5.04
C LYS A 254 -21.36 -7.04 5.88
N GLN A 255 -22.12 -8.03 5.45
CA GLN A 255 -22.33 -9.31 6.12
C GLN A 255 -21.16 -10.26 5.92
N THR A 256 -20.63 -10.33 4.70
CA THR A 256 -19.68 -11.36 4.27
C THR A 256 -18.20 -10.99 4.49
N ARG A 257 -17.85 -9.70 4.50
CA ARG A 257 -16.46 -9.19 4.50
C ARG A 257 -15.57 -9.69 5.64
N ASN A 258 -16.15 -10.25 6.70
CA ASN A 258 -15.41 -10.81 7.83
C ASN A 258 -15.12 -12.32 7.69
N ALA A 259 -15.46 -12.93 6.56
CA ALA A 259 -15.10 -14.32 6.27
C ALA A 259 -13.58 -14.53 6.44
N LEU A 260 -13.21 -15.67 7.02
CA LEU A 260 -11.80 -15.98 7.28
C LEU A 260 -11.11 -16.52 6.04
N ASP A 261 -11.75 -17.49 5.34
CA ASP A 261 -11.16 -18.12 4.18
C ASP A 261 -11.27 -17.24 2.94
N ALA A 262 -10.20 -16.51 2.69
CA ALA A 262 -10.14 -15.53 1.60
C ALA A 262 -10.21 -16.18 0.20
N PHE A 263 -9.97 -17.48 0.07
CA PHE A 263 -9.91 -18.20 -1.20
C PHE A 263 -11.14 -19.06 -1.46
N ASN A 264 -11.61 -19.83 -0.49
CA ASN A 264 -12.85 -20.57 -0.62
C ASN A 264 -14.10 -19.66 -0.61
N GLU A 265 -14.00 -18.51 0.05
CA GLU A 265 -15.05 -17.48 0.09
C GLU A 265 -14.59 -16.24 -0.70
N TRP A 266 -14.22 -16.43 -1.99
CA TRP A 266 -13.61 -15.41 -2.83
C TRP A 266 -14.42 -14.11 -2.89
N ASP A 267 -15.73 -14.22 -3.11
CA ASP A 267 -16.62 -13.07 -3.25
C ASP A 267 -17.16 -12.51 -1.92
N ALA A 268 -16.79 -13.10 -0.78
CA ALA A 268 -17.12 -12.54 0.52
C ALA A 268 -16.55 -11.13 0.74
N SER A 269 -15.49 -10.76 0.02
CA SER A 269 -14.97 -9.40 0.00
C SER A 269 -14.48 -9.00 -1.39
N SER A 270 -14.33 -7.69 -1.62
CA SER A 270 -13.99 -7.14 -2.94
C SER A 270 -12.66 -7.64 -3.51
N LYS A 271 -11.67 -7.94 -2.65
CA LYS A 271 -10.30 -8.31 -3.02
C LYS A 271 -9.54 -7.23 -3.83
N PHE A 272 -9.96 -5.96 -3.78
CA PHE A 272 -9.32 -4.88 -4.54
C PHE A 272 -7.95 -4.47 -4.02
N SER A 273 -7.64 -4.82 -2.77
CA SER A 273 -6.44 -4.31 -2.06
C SER A 273 -5.11 -4.53 -2.77
N PRO A 274 -4.83 -5.65 -3.49
CA PRO A 274 -3.55 -5.81 -4.19
C PRO A 274 -3.35 -4.78 -5.30
N TRP A 275 -4.36 -4.56 -6.12
CA TRP A 275 -4.30 -3.59 -7.22
C TRP A 275 -4.37 -2.13 -6.75
N LEU A 276 -5.04 -1.87 -5.62
CA LEU A 276 -5.00 -0.55 -4.97
C LEU A 276 -3.63 -0.26 -4.33
N ALA A 277 -2.91 -1.29 -3.88
CA ALA A 277 -1.61 -1.15 -3.22
C ALA A 277 -0.48 -0.86 -4.21
N ASP A 278 -0.44 -1.53 -5.38
CA ASP A 278 0.54 -1.24 -6.43
C ASP A 278 0.07 -0.15 -7.40
N GLY A 279 -1.18 0.29 -7.25
CA GLY A 279 -1.80 1.36 -8.02
C GLY A 279 -2.19 0.97 -9.43
N SER A 280 -2.28 -0.32 -9.75
CA SER A 280 -2.87 -0.78 -11.01
C SER A 280 -4.38 -0.56 -11.07
N LEU A 281 -5.04 -0.37 -9.92
CA LEU A 281 -6.43 0.08 -9.82
C LEU A 281 -6.49 1.41 -9.06
N SER A 282 -7.22 2.39 -9.58
CA SER A 282 -7.41 3.68 -8.92
C SER A 282 -8.49 3.59 -7.83
N ALA A 283 -8.23 4.22 -6.68
CA ALA A 283 -9.24 4.37 -5.63
C ALA A 283 -10.45 5.19 -6.12
N ARG A 284 -10.22 6.21 -6.96
CA ARG A 284 -11.26 7.04 -7.56
C ARG A 284 -12.13 6.24 -8.54
N GLU A 285 -11.53 5.35 -9.32
CA GLU A 285 -12.27 4.45 -10.22
C GLU A 285 -13.19 3.52 -9.43
N VAL A 286 -12.70 2.95 -8.31
CA VAL A 286 -13.54 2.12 -7.42
C VAL A 286 -14.70 2.93 -6.85
N ALA A 287 -14.45 4.15 -6.34
CA ALA A 287 -15.48 5.00 -5.77
C ALA A 287 -16.55 5.41 -6.82
N GLU A 288 -16.13 5.75 -8.03
CA GLU A 288 -17.05 6.07 -9.15
C GLU A 288 -17.87 4.84 -9.56
N ALA A 289 -17.25 3.66 -9.62
CA ALA A 289 -17.96 2.42 -9.92
C ALA A 289 -19.01 2.08 -8.87
N ILE A 290 -18.73 2.30 -7.58
CA ILE A 290 -19.70 2.14 -6.48
C ILE A 290 -20.86 3.13 -6.69
N ALA A 291 -20.56 4.41 -6.89
CA ALA A 291 -21.58 5.44 -7.11
C ALA A 291 -22.42 5.18 -8.37
N HIS A 292 -21.81 4.63 -9.43
CA HIS A 292 -22.52 4.20 -10.62
C HIS A 292 -23.45 3.03 -10.32
N TYR A 293 -22.96 2.00 -9.62
CA TYR A 293 -23.75 0.84 -9.20
C TYR A 293 -24.99 1.26 -8.36
N GLU A 294 -24.79 2.17 -7.40
CA GLU A 294 -25.91 2.69 -6.58
C GLU A 294 -26.97 3.44 -7.37
N ARG A 295 -26.60 4.07 -8.49
CA ARG A 295 -27.55 4.77 -9.38
C ARG A 295 -28.29 3.84 -10.33
N THR A 296 -27.66 2.76 -10.77
CA THR A 296 -28.22 1.91 -11.86
C THR A 296 -28.79 0.59 -11.37
N GLU A 297 -28.27 0.06 -10.29
CA GLU A 297 -28.61 -1.26 -9.78
C GLU A 297 -29.28 -1.16 -8.39
N THR A 298 -28.51 -1.19 -7.35
CA THR A 298 -28.99 -1.23 -5.97
C THR A 298 -28.14 -0.39 -5.04
N LYS A 299 -28.81 0.39 -4.18
CA LYS A 299 -28.18 1.11 -3.09
C LYS A 299 -28.64 0.51 -1.76
N ASN A 300 -27.69 0.04 -0.95
CA ASN A 300 -27.96 -0.52 0.36
C ASN A 300 -26.82 -0.26 1.36
N GLU A 301 -26.92 -0.80 2.57
CA GLU A 301 -25.86 -0.65 3.59
C GLU A 301 -24.51 -1.27 3.17
N SER A 302 -24.53 -2.32 2.35
CA SER A 302 -23.28 -2.99 1.91
C SER A 302 -22.53 -2.17 0.88
N THR A 303 -23.23 -1.52 -0.07
CA THR A 303 -22.62 -0.62 -1.05
C THR A 303 -21.96 0.56 -0.35
N TYR A 304 -22.65 1.19 0.61
CA TYR A 304 -22.05 2.21 1.47
C TYR A 304 -20.86 1.68 2.25
N TRP A 305 -20.93 0.43 2.77
CA TRP A 305 -19.85 -0.13 3.60
C TRP A 305 -18.57 -0.36 2.80
N LEU A 306 -18.66 -0.70 1.51
CA LEU A 306 -17.47 -0.81 0.66
C LEU A 306 -16.79 0.56 0.45
N TRP A 307 -17.57 1.62 0.23
CA TRP A 307 -17.03 2.99 0.21
C TRP A 307 -16.43 3.40 1.56
N PHE A 308 -17.07 3.03 2.66
CA PHE A 308 -16.57 3.28 4.02
C PHE A 308 -15.18 2.65 4.25
N GLU A 309 -14.92 1.44 3.77
CA GLU A 309 -13.60 0.80 3.86
C GLU A 309 -12.57 1.48 2.96
N LEU A 310 -12.99 1.95 1.78
CA LEU A 310 -12.13 2.76 0.91
C LEU A 310 -11.74 4.09 1.60
N LEU A 311 -12.66 4.67 2.37
CA LEU A 311 -12.41 5.88 3.15
C LEU A 311 -11.45 5.63 4.33
N TRP A 312 -11.40 4.42 4.92
CA TRP A 312 -10.37 4.05 5.89
C TRP A 312 -8.96 4.08 5.27
N ARG A 313 -8.82 3.56 4.05
CA ARG A 313 -7.56 3.62 3.30
C ARG A 313 -7.14 5.08 3.05
N GLU A 314 -8.11 5.92 2.67
CA GLU A 314 -7.91 7.36 2.47
C GLU A 314 -7.42 8.04 3.74
N TYR A 315 -8.06 7.77 4.88
CA TYR A 315 -7.67 8.31 6.17
C TYR A 315 -6.21 7.93 6.52
N PHE A 316 -5.84 6.67 6.37
CA PHE A 316 -4.46 6.25 6.66
C PHE A 316 -3.43 6.87 5.71
N TYR A 317 -3.78 7.11 4.45
CA TYR A 317 -2.91 7.82 3.52
C TYR A 317 -2.57 9.23 4.04
N TRP A 318 -3.58 10.01 4.38
CA TRP A 318 -3.39 11.37 4.92
C TRP A 318 -2.77 11.37 6.32
N TYR A 319 -3.14 10.39 7.14
CA TYR A 319 -2.55 10.19 8.47
C TYR A 319 -1.04 9.93 8.39
N ALA A 320 -0.60 9.11 7.45
CA ALA A 320 0.82 8.86 7.23
C ALA A 320 1.57 10.11 6.74
N LEU A 321 0.98 10.89 5.84
CA LEU A 321 1.55 12.17 5.39
C LEU A 321 1.66 13.20 6.52
N LYS A 322 0.65 13.27 7.40
CA LYS A 322 0.66 14.19 8.56
C LYS A 322 1.73 13.81 9.58
N HIS A 323 1.80 12.55 9.95
CA HIS A 323 2.61 12.10 11.07
C HIS A 323 4.03 11.65 10.69
N GLY A 324 4.27 11.38 9.41
CA GLY A 324 5.62 11.08 8.89
C GLY A 324 6.34 9.98 9.67
N ALA A 325 7.49 10.33 10.29
CA ALA A 325 8.33 9.36 11.00
C ALA A 325 7.68 8.76 12.25
N ASP A 326 6.71 9.44 12.87
CA ASP A 326 6.03 8.93 14.06
C ASP A 326 5.18 7.68 13.78
N LEU A 327 4.81 7.49 12.49
CA LEU A 327 4.14 6.26 12.03
C LEU A 327 5.00 5.00 12.24
N PHE A 328 6.32 5.12 12.35
CA PHE A 328 7.27 4.00 12.46
C PHE A 328 7.90 3.87 13.86
N ARG A 329 7.54 4.76 14.78
CA ARG A 329 8.08 4.75 16.14
C ARG A 329 7.39 3.68 16.99
N ARG A 330 8.13 3.05 17.89
CA ARG A 330 7.59 2.06 18.84
C ARG A 330 6.41 2.60 19.66
N ASP A 331 6.56 3.83 20.15
CA ASP A 331 5.54 4.55 20.94
C ASP A 331 4.43 5.16 20.09
N GLY A 332 4.51 5.01 18.75
CA GLY A 332 3.53 5.43 17.78
C GLY A 332 3.27 6.94 17.76
N VAL A 333 2.25 7.33 17.04
CA VAL A 333 1.80 8.72 16.91
C VAL A 333 1.29 9.29 18.24
N GLN A 334 0.78 8.45 19.15
CA GLN A 334 0.33 8.88 20.47
C GLN A 334 1.46 9.03 21.49
N HIS A 335 2.71 8.69 21.14
CA HIS A 335 3.87 8.70 22.02
C HIS A 335 3.66 7.93 23.33
N LYS A 336 2.88 6.85 23.27
CA LYS A 336 2.59 6.00 24.41
C LYS A 336 3.64 4.92 24.56
N ARG A 337 4.43 4.99 25.61
CA ARG A 337 5.37 3.92 25.95
C ARG A 337 4.61 2.71 26.46
N ARG A 338 4.80 1.57 25.77
CA ARG A 338 4.34 0.27 26.21
C ARG A 338 5.55 -0.61 26.50
N PRO A 339 5.49 -1.43 27.56
CA PRO A 339 6.44 -2.51 27.70
C PRO A 339 6.29 -3.43 26.49
N VAL A 340 7.35 -3.63 25.76
CA VAL A 340 7.43 -4.59 24.68
C VAL A 340 8.72 -5.36 24.81
N THR A 341 8.68 -6.60 24.40
CA THR A 341 9.80 -7.51 24.44
C THR A 341 10.08 -7.99 23.02
N PHE A 342 11.23 -8.59 22.83
CA PHE A 342 11.49 -9.38 21.64
C PHE A 342 11.92 -10.77 22.08
N TYR A 343 11.01 -11.72 21.94
CA TYR A 343 11.28 -13.14 22.14
C TYR A 343 11.38 -13.81 20.77
N GLY A 344 12.59 -14.10 20.32
CA GLY A 344 12.86 -14.63 18.99
C GLY A 344 12.10 -15.92 18.67
N HIS A 345 11.98 -16.83 19.65
CA HIS A 345 11.21 -18.07 19.51
C HIS A 345 9.70 -17.83 19.34
N ARG A 346 9.11 -16.84 20.06
CA ARG A 346 7.69 -16.47 19.90
C ARG A 346 7.43 -15.85 18.53
N PHE A 347 8.33 -14.96 18.07
CA PHE A 347 8.25 -14.39 16.73
C PHE A 347 8.33 -15.47 15.66
N LYS A 348 9.28 -16.41 15.80
CA LYS A 348 9.40 -17.55 14.88
C LYS A 348 8.13 -18.41 14.87
N ALA A 349 7.62 -18.77 16.05
CA ALA A 349 6.41 -19.56 16.16
C ALA A 349 5.19 -18.89 15.52
N TRP A 350 5.03 -17.57 15.72
CA TRP A 350 3.94 -16.82 15.09
C TRP A 350 4.09 -16.80 13.57
N ARG A 351 5.27 -16.50 13.08
CA ARG A 351 5.57 -16.42 11.65
C ARG A 351 5.39 -17.75 10.92
N GLU A 352 5.72 -18.86 11.59
CA GLU A 352 5.64 -20.21 11.04
C GLU A 352 4.30 -20.92 11.29
N GLY A 353 3.33 -20.27 11.95
CA GLY A 353 2.05 -20.88 12.29
C GLY A 353 2.16 -22.01 13.30
N ASN A 354 3.01 -21.86 14.31
CA ASN A 354 3.30 -22.88 15.33
C ASN A 354 3.09 -22.38 16.77
N THR A 355 2.08 -21.51 16.96
CA THR A 355 1.65 -21.05 18.28
C THR A 355 0.63 -21.99 18.89
N GLN A 356 0.23 -21.77 20.14
CA GLN A 356 -0.86 -22.50 20.77
C GLN A 356 -2.28 -22.12 20.26
N TYR A 357 -2.40 -21.22 19.30
CA TYR A 357 -3.66 -20.68 18.78
C TYR A 357 -3.92 -21.20 17.35
N PRO A 358 -4.71 -22.28 17.15
CA PRO A 358 -4.90 -22.87 15.83
C PRO A 358 -5.42 -21.91 14.76
N LEU A 359 -6.36 -21.00 15.13
CA LEU A 359 -6.90 -20.01 14.20
C LEU A 359 -5.85 -19.02 13.71
N VAL A 360 -4.93 -18.61 14.60
CA VAL A 360 -3.81 -17.75 14.25
C VAL A 360 -2.82 -18.48 13.34
N ASN A 361 -2.52 -19.74 13.66
CA ASN A 361 -1.62 -20.56 12.86
C ASN A 361 -2.17 -20.75 11.44
N ALA A 362 -3.45 -21.06 11.29
CA ALA A 362 -4.11 -21.21 10.00
C ALA A 362 -4.00 -19.92 9.16
N ALA A 363 -4.27 -18.75 9.76
CA ALA A 363 -4.15 -17.48 9.06
C ALA A 363 -2.69 -17.16 8.67
N MET A 364 -1.70 -17.49 9.51
CA MET A 364 -0.29 -17.29 9.19
C MET A 364 0.20 -18.28 8.11
N ASN A 365 -0.30 -19.49 8.10
CA ASN A 365 -0.02 -20.45 7.02
C ASN A 365 -0.62 -19.96 5.69
N GLN A 366 -1.89 -19.52 5.69
CA GLN A 366 -2.51 -18.91 4.51
C GLN A 366 -1.68 -17.74 3.99
N LEU A 367 -1.24 -16.83 4.86
CA LEU A 367 -0.38 -15.71 4.48
C LEU A 367 0.92 -16.18 3.82
N ARG A 368 1.59 -17.15 4.43
CA ARG A 368 2.89 -17.65 3.93
C ARG A 368 2.75 -18.35 2.58
N GLU A 369 1.65 -19.06 2.35
CA GLU A 369 1.43 -19.84 1.13
C GLU A 369 0.89 -19.01 -0.04
N THR A 370 0.17 -17.93 0.27
CA THR A 370 -0.57 -17.15 -0.74
C THR A 370 -0.14 -15.68 -0.87
N GLY A 371 0.49 -15.13 0.17
CA GLY A 371 0.74 -13.69 0.29
C GLY A 371 -0.50 -12.87 0.64
N TYR A 372 -1.61 -13.51 1.04
CA TYR A 372 -2.86 -12.82 1.34
C TYR A 372 -3.63 -13.48 2.48
N ILE A 373 -4.23 -12.67 3.35
CA ILE A 373 -5.21 -13.10 4.36
C ILE A 373 -6.35 -12.09 4.47
N SER A 374 -7.51 -12.54 4.92
CA SER A 374 -8.69 -11.68 5.10
C SER A 374 -8.45 -10.59 6.13
N ASN A 375 -9.27 -9.52 6.08
CA ASN A 375 -9.19 -8.43 7.08
C ASN A 375 -9.36 -8.97 8.52
N ARG A 376 -10.28 -9.91 8.75
CA ARG A 376 -10.47 -10.54 10.05
C ARG A 376 -9.22 -11.32 10.48
N GLY A 377 -8.63 -12.10 9.59
CA GLY A 377 -7.38 -12.80 9.83
C GLY A 377 -6.26 -11.87 10.28
N ARG A 378 -6.08 -10.73 9.59
CA ARG A 378 -5.07 -9.71 9.96
C ARG A 378 -5.27 -9.18 11.37
N GLN A 379 -6.50 -8.86 11.75
CA GLN A 379 -6.82 -8.37 13.09
C GLN A 379 -6.49 -9.41 14.17
N LEU A 380 -6.81 -10.68 13.93
CA LEU A 380 -6.58 -11.76 14.89
C LEU A 380 -5.09 -12.05 15.08
N VAL A 381 -4.33 -12.19 13.99
CA VAL A 381 -2.90 -12.48 14.10
C VAL A 381 -2.11 -11.33 14.68
N ALA A 382 -2.49 -10.06 14.38
CA ALA A 382 -1.85 -8.89 14.96
C ALA A 382 -2.22 -8.70 16.44
N SER A 383 -3.48 -8.94 16.81
CA SER A 383 -3.88 -8.93 18.23
C SER A 383 -3.15 -10.00 19.04
N CYS A 384 -3.03 -11.22 18.51
CA CYS A 384 -2.24 -12.28 19.13
C CYS A 384 -0.78 -11.85 19.32
N PHE A 385 -0.18 -11.29 18.28
CA PHE A 385 1.21 -10.82 18.30
C PHE A 385 1.50 -9.83 19.43
N VAL A 386 0.63 -8.83 19.56
CA VAL A 386 0.81 -7.73 20.52
C VAL A 386 0.38 -8.12 21.95
N ASN A 387 -0.71 -8.88 22.10
CA ASN A 387 -1.34 -9.08 23.40
C ASN A 387 -1.03 -10.43 24.04
N GLU A 388 -0.89 -11.49 23.24
CA GLU A 388 -0.63 -12.84 23.77
C GLU A 388 0.86 -13.17 23.72
N LEU A 389 1.55 -12.73 22.68
CA LEU A 389 2.99 -12.97 22.53
C LEU A 389 3.85 -11.83 23.07
N GLU A 390 3.24 -10.67 23.37
CA GLU A 390 3.86 -9.47 23.98
C GLU A 390 5.04 -8.92 23.15
N LEU A 391 4.98 -9.06 21.82
CA LEU A 391 6.05 -8.65 20.92
C LEU A 391 5.90 -7.20 20.44
N ASP A 392 7.02 -6.59 20.09
CA ASP A 392 7.02 -5.26 19.45
C ASP A 392 6.31 -5.32 18.10
N TRP A 393 5.20 -4.60 17.97
CA TRP A 393 4.33 -4.58 16.79
C TRP A 393 5.06 -4.29 15.48
N ARG A 394 6.20 -3.59 15.52
CA ARG A 394 6.98 -3.24 14.32
C ARG A 394 7.55 -4.45 13.60
N TYR A 395 7.90 -5.53 14.32
CA TYR A 395 8.34 -6.78 13.71
C TYR A 395 7.20 -7.47 12.95
N GLY A 396 5.99 -7.44 13.51
CA GLY A 396 4.80 -7.95 12.82
C GLY A 396 4.46 -7.12 11.59
N ALA A 397 4.56 -5.79 11.68
CA ALA A 397 4.35 -4.88 10.56
C ALA A 397 5.38 -5.10 9.42
N ALA A 398 6.65 -5.33 9.76
CA ALA A 398 7.70 -5.64 8.80
C ALA A 398 7.50 -7.03 8.15
N TRP A 399 7.02 -8.01 8.90
CA TRP A 399 6.66 -9.30 8.33
C TRP A 399 5.49 -9.19 7.34
N PHE A 400 4.49 -8.38 7.64
CA PHE A 400 3.39 -8.08 6.71
C PHE A 400 3.90 -7.33 5.47
N GLU A 401 4.86 -6.41 5.62
CA GLU A 401 5.51 -5.75 4.49
C GLU A 401 6.16 -6.76 3.54
N GLU A 402 6.82 -7.77 4.09
CA GLU A 402 7.45 -8.82 3.31
C GLU A 402 6.43 -9.69 2.58
N GLN A 403 5.40 -10.18 3.30
CA GLN A 403 4.52 -11.25 2.81
C GLN A 403 3.33 -10.76 1.97
N LEU A 404 2.70 -9.64 2.36
CA LEU A 404 1.44 -9.22 1.78
C LEU A 404 1.57 -8.69 0.36
N ILE A 405 0.86 -9.29 -0.60
CA ILE A 405 0.77 -8.79 -1.98
C ILE A 405 0.10 -7.41 -2.06
N ASP A 406 -0.75 -7.10 -1.08
CA ASP A 406 -1.47 -5.84 -0.96
C ASP A 406 -0.85 -4.89 0.08
N TYR A 407 0.45 -5.02 0.35
CA TYR A 407 1.11 -4.12 1.26
C TYR A 407 1.02 -2.66 0.82
N ASP A 408 0.41 -1.87 1.67
CA ASP A 408 0.39 -0.41 1.62
C ASP A 408 0.98 0.15 2.91
N VAL A 409 1.99 1.01 2.82
CA VAL A 409 2.74 1.49 3.98
C VAL A 409 1.85 2.19 5.00
N ALA A 410 0.95 3.05 4.52
CA ALA A 410 0.07 3.83 5.39
C ALA A 410 -0.96 2.95 6.08
N SER A 411 -1.64 2.08 5.31
CA SER A 411 -2.62 1.14 5.84
C SER A 411 -1.99 0.12 6.78
N ASN A 412 -0.81 -0.43 6.43
CA ASN A 412 -0.14 -1.43 7.26
C ASN A 412 0.27 -0.85 8.62
N TYR A 413 1.11 0.18 8.61
CA TYR A 413 1.60 0.75 9.86
C TYR A 413 0.49 1.45 10.67
N GLY A 414 -0.48 2.09 10.01
CA GLY A 414 -1.65 2.67 10.66
C GLY A 414 -2.49 1.63 11.40
N ASN A 415 -2.77 0.47 10.79
CA ASN A 415 -3.52 -0.62 11.43
C ASN A 415 -2.72 -1.30 12.54
N TRP A 416 -1.41 -1.53 12.37
CA TRP A 416 -0.58 -2.09 13.42
C TRP A 416 -0.53 -1.18 14.66
N GLN A 417 -0.34 0.13 14.49
CA GLN A 417 -0.41 1.09 15.59
C GLN A 417 -1.79 1.12 16.26
N TYR A 418 -2.86 1.03 15.44
CA TYR A 418 -4.23 0.99 15.93
C TYR A 418 -4.46 -0.23 16.86
N LEU A 419 -4.01 -1.43 16.45
CA LEU A 419 -4.11 -2.64 17.25
C LEU A 419 -3.19 -2.63 18.46
N ALA A 420 -1.99 -2.08 18.33
CA ALA A 420 -1.05 -1.89 19.43
C ALA A 420 -1.50 -0.79 20.43
N GLY A 421 -2.54 0.00 20.10
CA GLY A 421 -3.08 1.06 20.93
C GLY A 421 -2.14 2.24 21.12
N VAL A 422 -1.31 2.52 20.11
CA VAL A 422 -0.37 3.65 20.05
C VAL A 422 -0.64 4.58 18.85
N GLY A 423 -1.73 4.31 18.09
CA GLY A 423 -2.14 5.03 16.89
C GLY A 423 -3.53 5.66 17.02
N ALA A 424 -4.29 5.70 15.92
CA ALA A 424 -5.54 6.43 15.73
C ALA A 424 -6.76 5.97 16.57
N ASP A 425 -6.62 5.00 17.47
CA ASP A 425 -7.73 4.56 18.34
C ASP A 425 -7.68 5.23 19.73
N PRO A 426 -8.70 6.04 20.09
CA PRO A 426 -8.75 6.68 21.40
C PRO A 426 -9.01 5.68 22.54
N ARG A 427 -9.50 4.47 22.24
CA ARG A 427 -9.89 3.46 23.24
C ARG A 427 -8.69 2.64 23.74
N GLY A 428 -7.52 2.79 23.13
CA GLY A 428 -6.31 2.07 23.52
C GLY A 428 -6.23 0.65 22.95
N LEU A 429 -5.60 -0.27 23.72
CA LEU A 429 -5.29 -1.62 23.29
C LEU A 429 -6.53 -2.43 22.91
N ARG A 430 -6.51 -3.01 21.71
CA ARG A 430 -7.55 -3.95 21.26
C ARG A 430 -7.06 -5.39 21.42
N ARG A 431 -7.64 -6.08 22.38
CA ARG A 431 -7.43 -7.51 22.58
C ARG A 431 -8.65 -8.29 22.10
N PHE A 432 -8.44 -9.23 21.20
CA PHE A 432 -9.47 -10.16 20.77
C PHE A 432 -9.42 -11.44 21.62
N ASN A 433 -10.57 -11.93 22.06
CA ASN A 433 -10.65 -13.26 22.64
C ASN A 433 -10.62 -14.28 21.51
N LEU A 434 -9.46 -14.92 21.29
CA LEU A 434 -9.20 -15.79 20.15
C LEU A 434 -10.12 -17.03 20.13
N GLU A 435 -10.50 -17.57 21.30
CA GLU A 435 -11.41 -18.70 21.40
C GLU A 435 -12.83 -18.31 20.94
N LYS A 436 -13.35 -17.16 21.43
CA LYS A 436 -14.65 -16.64 20.96
C LYS A 436 -14.63 -16.32 19.47
N GLN A 437 -13.50 -15.83 18.95
CA GLN A 437 -13.37 -15.56 17.52
C GLN A 437 -13.37 -16.88 16.70
N ALA A 438 -12.72 -17.93 17.19
CA ALA A 438 -12.77 -19.25 16.56
C ALA A 438 -14.20 -19.80 16.54
N GLN A 439 -14.91 -19.75 17.66
CA GLN A 439 -16.32 -20.16 17.75
C GLN A 439 -17.25 -19.37 16.81
N GLN A 440 -16.97 -18.09 16.60
CA GLN A 440 -17.80 -17.21 15.78
C GLN A 440 -17.55 -17.34 14.28
N TYR A 441 -16.28 -17.46 13.87
CA TYR A 441 -15.88 -17.35 12.46
C TYR A 441 -15.41 -18.68 11.85
N ASP A 442 -15.12 -19.69 12.67
CA ASP A 442 -14.74 -21.02 12.24
C ASP A 442 -15.31 -22.10 13.19
N PRO A 443 -16.65 -22.12 13.41
CA PRO A 443 -17.26 -23.01 14.41
C PRO A 443 -17.06 -24.48 14.11
N ALA A 444 -16.91 -24.87 12.85
CA ALA A 444 -16.66 -26.24 12.40
C ALA A 444 -15.16 -26.59 12.31
N GLY A 445 -14.26 -25.62 12.51
CA GLY A 445 -12.81 -25.79 12.34
C GLY A 445 -12.35 -25.94 10.88
N ALA A 446 -13.20 -25.66 9.92
CA ALA A 446 -12.92 -25.86 8.50
C ALA A 446 -11.73 -25.03 8.00
N PHE A 447 -11.63 -23.78 8.42
CA PHE A 447 -10.50 -22.90 8.08
C PHE A 447 -9.20 -23.39 8.72
N VAL A 448 -9.27 -23.82 9.99
CA VAL A 448 -8.11 -24.37 10.72
C VAL A 448 -7.60 -25.64 10.05
N GLU A 449 -8.50 -26.54 9.64
CA GLU A 449 -8.13 -27.78 8.92
C GLU A 449 -7.53 -27.48 7.54
N THR A 450 -8.20 -26.62 6.74
CA THR A 450 -7.74 -26.26 5.39
C THR A 450 -6.33 -25.70 5.39
N TRP A 451 -6.01 -24.84 6.35
CA TRP A 451 -4.72 -24.16 6.44
C TRP A 451 -3.81 -24.72 7.52
N HIS A 452 -4.00 -26.00 7.91
CA HIS A 452 -3.13 -26.74 8.81
C HIS A 452 -2.78 -25.98 10.10
N GLY A 453 -3.80 -25.40 10.75
CA GLY A 453 -3.62 -24.54 11.92
C GLY A 453 -3.22 -25.27 13.20
N HIS A 454 -3.33 -26.62 13.25
CA HIS A 454 -2.91 -27.40 14.41
C HIS A 454 -1.38 -27.52 14.46
N ALA A 455 -0.77 -26.88 15.46
CA ALA A 455 0.67 -26.95 15.67
C ALA A 455 1.10 -28.37 16.07
N LYS A 456 2.16 -28.88 15.46
CA LYS A 456 2.76 -30.18 15.84
C LYS A 456 3.44 -30.13 17.20
N GLN A 457 4.09 -29.03 17.52
CA GLN A 457 4.78 -28.76 18.78
C GLN A 457 4.62 -27.28 19.14
N PRO A 458 3.50 -26.87 19.77
CA PRO A 458 3.27 -25.48 20.08
C PRO A 458 4.33 -24.95 21.05
N VAL A 459 4.86 -23.78 20.75
CA VAL A 459 5.84 -23.12 21.61
C VAL A 459 5.15 -22.63 22.88
N GLY A 460 5.63 -23.10 24.04
CA GLY A 460 5.14 -22.66 25.34
C GLY A 460 5.51 -21.19 25.60
N LEU A 461 4.52 -20.38 25.98
CA LEU A 461 4.74 -18.96 26.29
C LEU A 461 5.51 -18.72 27.60
N HIS A 462 5.73 -19.76 28.39
CA HIS A 462 6.35 -19.66 29.71
C HIS A 462 7.87 -19.95 29.71
N THR A 463 8.40 -20.44 28.58
CA THR A 463 9.85 -20.65 28.45
C THR A 463 10.52 -19.35 28.01
N VAL A 464 11.29 -18.76 28.89
CA VAL A 464 12.16 -17.61 28.59
C VAL A 464 13.59 -18.11 28.52
N ASP A 465 14.23 -18.06 27.37
CA ASP A 465 15.66 -18.28 27.22
C ASP A 465 16.41 -17.00 27.66
N ALA A 466 17.66 -17.17 28.12
CA ALA A 466 18.52 -16.03 28.44
C ALA A 466 18.79 -15.09 27.26
N ALA A 467 18.61 -15.61 26.02
CA ALA A 467 18.69 -14.82 24.79
C ALA A 467 17.41 -13.99 24.51
N ASP A 468 16.34 -14.22 25.23
CA ASP A 468 15.01 -13.61 24.99
C ASP A 468 14.71 -12.47 25.98
N TRP A 469 15.72 -11.85 26.56
CA TRP A 469 15.54 -10.74 27.49
C TRP A 469 14.81 -9.56 26.87
N PRO A 470 13.96 -8.85 27.64
CA PRO A 470 13.23 -7.69 27.14
C PRO A 470 14.15 -6.64 26.53
N ILE A 471 13.79 -6.12 25.38
CA ILE A 471 14.45 -4.96 24.78
C ILE A 471 13.86 -3.71 25.45
N SER A 472 14.69 -3.02 26.24
CA SER A 472 14.33 -1.76 26.92
C SER A 472 14.19 -0.58 25.95
#